data_bd5ba20459cb2cc46203beb9a697d4ef
#
_entry.id   bd5ba20459cb2cc46203beb9a697d4ef
#
_cell.length_a   1.000
_cell.length_b   1.000
_cell.length_c   1.000
_cell.angle_alpha   90.00
_cell.angle_beta   90.00
_cell.angle_gamma   90.00
#
_symmetry.space_group_name_H-M   'P 1'
#
loop_
_entity.id
_entity.type
_entity.pdbx_description
1 polymer ?
#
loop_
_entity_poly.entity_id
_entity_poly.type
_entity_poly.pdbx_seq_one_letter_code
_entity_poly.pdbx_strand_id
1 'polypeptide(L)'
;MAAPFRFDRTWWFPVPPEELWAVLNQTDQYLTWWSWLREFEAEGIQPGTTARCTIQAPLPYALRCTVTVDEVRAASLVRTTVAGDLRGPARLELDGAEGGSTARLVWALDLGNPVLAQLARVGRPVMSWAHDLIVASGVEQFRRGALGDGAGGASIAS
;
A
#
# COMPACT_ATOMS: atom_id res chain seq x y z
N MET A 1 -10.13 18.61 -10.68
CA MET A 1 -9.31 17.82 -11.61
C MET A 1 -9.28 16.38 -11.17
N ALA A 2 -9.36 15.46 -12.11
CA ALA A 2 -9.28 14.05 -11.78
C ALA A 2 -7.87 13.71 -11.29
N ALA A 3 -7.78 12.89 -10.26
CA ALA A 3 -6.49 12.41 -9.78
C ALA A 3 -5.82 11.59 -10.88
N PRO A 4 -4.50 11.74 -11.10
CA PRO A 4 -3.80 11.00 -12.15
C PRO A 4 -3.69 9.51 -11.85
N PHE A 5 -3.76 9.11 -10.58
CA PHE A 5 -3.60 7.72 -10.16
C PHE A 5 -4.86 7.25 -9.44
N ARG A 6 -5.69 6.52 -10.18
CA ARG A 6 -6.85 5.84 -9.61
C ARG A 6 -6.58 4.36 -9.58
N PHE A 7 -6.90 3.74 -8.46
CA PHE A 7 -6.58 2.34 -8.24
C PHE A 7 -7.71 1.68 -7.45
N ASP A 8 -8.10 0.50 -7.87
CA ASP A 8 -9.10 -0.31 -7.18
C ASP A 8 -8.84 -1.76 -7.56
N ARG A 9 -8.23 -2.51 -6.65
CA ARG A 9 -7.96 -3.93 -6.86
C ARG A 9 -8.18 -4.73 -5.61
N THR A 10 -8.53 -5.98 -5.81
CA THR A 10 -8.76 -6.95 -4.75
C THR A 10 -7.82 -8.14 -4.93
N TRP A 11 -7.21 -8.58 -3.83
CA TRP A 11 -6.38 -9.77 -3.79
C TRP A 11 -6.91 -10.74 -2.76
N TRP A 12 -6.69 -12.02 -3.01
CA TRP A 12 -7.02 -13.08 -2.07
C TRP A 12 -5.76 -13.55 -1.34
N PHE A 13 -5.91 -13.87 -0.03
CA PHE A 13 -4.85 -14.38 0.81
C PHE A 13 -5.34 -15.61 1.56
N PRO A 14 -4.47 -16.62 1.78
CA PRO A 14 -4.86 -17.89 2.39
C PRO A 14 -4.91 -17.84 3.92
N VAL A 15 -5.33 -16.72 4.50
CA VAL A 15 -5.44 -16.52 5.94
C VAL A 15 -6.74 -15.76 6.22
N PRO A 16 -7.37 -15.98 7.39
CA PRO A 16 -8.60 -15.24 7.73
C PRO A 16 -8.32 -13.75 7.94
N PRO A 17 -9.36 -12.90 7.85
CA PRO A 17 -9.18 -11.45 7.96
C PRO A 17 -8.50 -11.01 9.25
N GLU A 18 -8.78 -11.66 10.37
CA GLU A 18 -8.19 -11.32 11.66
C GLU A 18 -6.68 -11.57 11.67
N GLU A 19 -6.24 -12.64 11.04
CA GLU A 19 -4.83 -12.97 10.94
C GLU A 19 -4.12 -12.02 9.97
N LEU A 20 -4.76 -11.72 8.84
CA LEU A 20 -4.23 -10.74 7.90
C LEU A 20 -4.12 -9.36 8.56
N TRP A 21 -5.12 -8.98 9.34
CA TRP A 21 -5.13 -7.73 10.10
C TRP A 21 -3.97 -7.67 11.10
N ALA A 22 -3.75 -8.76 11.84
CA ALA A 22 -2.65 -8.83 12.80
C ALA A 22 -1.29 -8.65 12.13
N VAL A 23 -1.12 -9.25 10.96
CA VAL A 23 0.11 -9.10 10.18
C VAL A 23 0.28 -7.65 9.69
N LEU A 24 -0.78 -7.04 9.18
CA LEU A 24 -0.73 -5.66 8.70
C LEU A 24 -0.43 -4.65 9.81
N ASN A 25 -0.79 -4.98 11.05
CA ASN A 25 -0.46 -4.12 12.20
C ASN A 25 1.02 -4.17 12.60
N GLN A 26 1.79 -5.09 12.03
CA GLN A 26 3.24 -5.14 12.23
C GLN A 26 3.93 -4.09 11.38
N THR A 27 3.65 -2.83 11.63
CA THR A 27 4.17 -1.71 10.82
C THR A 27 5.68 -1.60 10.89
N ASP A 28 6.30 -2.10 11.95
CA ASP A 28 7.75 -2.16 12.08
C ASP A 28 8.41 -3.15 11.12
N GLN A 29 7.63 -4.02 10.49
CA GLN A 29 8.13 -5.00 9.52
C GLN A 29 8.02 -4.51 8.08
N TYR A 30 7.35 -3.40 7.82
CA TYR A 30 7.10 -2.93 6.45
C TYR A 30 8.38 -2.72 5.65
N LEU A 31 9.40 -2.15 6.26
CA LEU A 31 10.70 -1.95 5.59
C LEU A 31 11.37 -3.27 5.22
N THR A 32 11.09 -4.33 5.96
CA THR A 32 11.61 -5.66 5.68
C THR A 32 10.87 -6.30 4.50
N TRP A 33 9.57 -6.09 4.39
CA TRP A 33 8.75 -6.70 3.34
C TRP A 33 8.90 -6.00 2.00
N TRP A 34 8.97 -4.65 2.00
CA TRP A 34 8.91 -3.85 0.78
C TRP A 34 10.21 -3.11 0.52
N SER A 35 10.94 -3.57 -0.49
CA SER A 35 12.23 -2.97 -0.85
C SER A 35 12.09 -1.57 -1.46
N TRP A 36 10.95 -1.25 -2.05
CA TRP A 36 10.66 0.07 -2.60
C TRP A 36 10.35 1.10 -1.50
N LEU A 37 10.07 0.66 -0.29
CA LEU A 37 9.83 1.52 0.85
C LEU A 37 11.17 1.78 1.54
N ARG A 38 11.67 3.01 1.43
CA ARG A 38 13.00 3.38 1.94
C ARG A 38 12.96 3.82 3.38
N GLU A 39 11.91 4.55 3.74
CA GLU A 39 11.69 5.02 5.11
C GLU A 39 10.23 4.83 5.47
N PHE A 40 9.97 4.41 6.68
CA PHE A 40 8.62 4.27 7.19
C PHE A 40 8.63 4.39 8.70
N GLU A 41 7.89 5.37 9.22
CA GLU A 41 7.74 5.59 10.65
C GLU A 41 6.25 5.64 10.98
N ALA A 42 5.79 4.68 11.77
CA ALA A 42 4.41 4.59 12.21
C ALA A 42 4.34 3.84 13.53
N GLU A 43 3.35 4.18 14.34
CA GLU A 43 3.08 3.52 15.63
C GLU A 43 1.82 2.67 15.52
N GLY A 44 1.78 1.77 14.55
CA GLY A 44 0.63 0.92 14.31
C GLY A 44 -0.44 1.60 13.46
N ILE A 45 -1.58 0.94 13.34
CA ILE A 45 -2.71 1.43 12.53
C ILE A 45 -3.83 1.81 13.50
N GLN A 46 -3.87 3.07 13.89
CA GLN A 46 -4.86 3.60 14.82
C GLN A 46 -5.39 4.94 14.32
N PRO A 47 -6.67 5.27 14.57
CA PRO A 47 -7.21 6.58 14.17
C PRO A 47 -6.39 7.72 14.76
N GLY A 48 -6.08 8.70 13.92
CA GLY A 48 -5.32 9.87 14.32
C GLY A 48 -3.81 9.73 14.20
N THR A 49 -3.28 8.53 13.98
CA THR A 49 -1.84 8.36 13.79
C THR A 49 -1.44 8.78 12.38
N THR A 50 -0.21 9.31 12.27
CA THR A 50 0.36 9.70 10.99
C THR A 50 1.65 8.94 10.77
N ALA A 51 1.74 8.22 9.65
CA ALA A 51 2.95 7.55 9.22
C ALA A 51 3.69 8.44 8.22
N ARG A 52 5.01 8.47 8.32
CA ARG A 52 5.87 9.10 7.32
C ARG A 52 6.53 8.01 6.49
N CYS A 53 6.51 8.17 5.18
CA CYS A 53 7.10 7.18 4.30
C CYS A 53 7.82 7.83 3.13
N THR A 54 8.88 7.15 2.68
CA THR A 54 9.62 7.50 1.48
C THR A 54 9.58 6.32 0.55
N ILE A 55 9.05 6.52 -0.64
CA ILE A 55 8.86 5.48 -1.65
C ILE A 55 9.86 5.71 -2.78
N GLN A 56 10.68 4.69 -3.06
CA GLN A 56 11.60 4.71 -4.19
C GLN A 56 10.94 4.01 -5.36
N ALA A 57 10.35 4.79 -6.24
CA ALA A 57 9.82 4.27 -7.50
C ALA A 57 10.99 3.90 -8.43
N PRO A 58 10.75 3.12 -9.49
CA PRO A 58 11.77 2.89 -10.52
C PRO A 58 11.97 4.14 -11.37
N LEU A 59 12.27 5.24 -10.71
CA LEU A 59 12.46 6.59 -11.24
C LEU A 59 13.65 7.20 -10.50
N PRO A 60 14.30 8.22 -11.05
CA PRO A 60 15.51 8.80 -10.45
C PRO A 60 15.24 9.70 -9.24
N TYR A 61 14.10 9.57 -8.58
CA TYR A 61 13.78 10.33 -7.37
C TYR A 61 12.83 9.54 -6.47
N ALA A 62 12.86 9.87 -5.18
CA ALA A 62 12.00 9.26 -4.19
C ALA A 62 10.78 10.14 -3.91
N LEU A 63 9.66 9.52 -3.59
CA LEU A 63 8.43 10.21 -3.21
C LEU A 63 8.30 10.20 -1.69
N ARG A 64 8.08 11.36 -1.10
CA ARG A 64 7.90 11.53 0.35
C ARG A 64 6.46 11.87 0.64
N CYS A 65 5.86 11.03 1.49
CA CYS A 65 4.43 11.15 1.81
C CYS A 65 4.20 10.97 3.29
N THR A 66 3.09 11.52 3.76
CA THR A 66 2.53 11.19 5.07
C THR A 66 1.18 10.51 4.86
N VAL A 67 0.88 9.53 5.69
CA VAL A 67 -0.39 8.82 5.66
C VAL A 67 -1.03 8.96 7.03
N THR A 68 -2.15 9.66 7.08
CA THR A 68 -2.91 9.84 8.32
C THR A 68 -4.07 8.85 8.34
N VAL A 69 -4.18 8.10 9.42
CA VAL A 69 -5.27 7.16 9.60
C VAL A 69 -6.50 7.90 10.09
N ASP A 70 -7.57 7.89 9.31
CA ASP A 70 -8.80 8.62 9.62
C ASP A 70 -9.84 7.75 10.33
N GLU A 71 -9.94 6.48 9.90
CA GLU A 71 -10.92 5.55 10.46
C GLU A 71 -10.33 4.13 10.44
N VAL A 72 -10.60 3.37 11.49
CA VAL A 72 -10.22 1.97 11.57
C VAL A 72 -11.40 1.15 12.09
N ARG A 73 -11.69 0.06 11.38
CA ARG A 73 -12.56 -1.01 11.86
C ARG A 73 -11.72 -2.27 11.82
N ALA A 74 -11.42 -2.82 12.98
CA ALA A 74 -10.50 -3.94 13.10
C ALA A 74 -10.87 -5.08 12.15
N ALA A 75 -9.87 -5.59 11.43
CA ALA A 75 -10.01 -6.69 10.47
C ALA A 75 -10.99 -6.41 9.32
N SER A 76 -11.36 -5.16 9.09
CA SER A 76 -12.39 -4.81 8.11
C SER A 76 -12.04 -3.58 7.25
N LEU A 77 -11.61 -2.49 7.88
CA LEU A 77 -11.46 -1.23 7.14
C LEU A 77 -10.38 -0.34 7.75
N VAL A 78 -9.57 0.25 6.88
CA VAL A 78 -8.69 1.36 7.22
C VAL A 78 -8.90 2.45 6.18
N ARG A 79 -9.30 3.63 6.63
CA ARG A 79 -9.39 4.83 5.78
C ARG A 79 -8.25 5.76 6.13
N THR A 80 -7.60 6.29 5.12
CA THR A 80 -6.45 7.16 5.29
C THR A 80 -6.51 8.35 4.35
N THR A 81 -5.77 9.40 4.72
CA THR A 81 -5.49 10.54 3.86
C THR A 81 -3.99 10.61 3.63
N VAL A 82 -3.60 10.62 2.38
CA VAL A 82 -2.20 10.73 1.96
C VAL A 82 -1.90 12.19 1.63
N ALA A 83 -0.76 12.69 2.07
CA ALA A 83 -0.30 14.04 1.80
C ALA A 83 1.19 14.04 1.46
N GLY A 84 1.67 15.12 0.84
CA GLY A 84 3.05 15.24 0.43
C GLY A 84 3.19 15.18 -1.08
N ASP A 85 4.16 14.44 -1.56
CA ASP A 85 4.39 14.29 -3.01
C ASP A 85 3.24 13.57 -3.72
N LEU A 86 2.51 12.75 -2.97
CA LEU A 86 1.22 12.21 -3.39
C LEU A 86 0.17 12.64 -2.37
N ARG A 87 -1.05 12.91 -2.83
CA ARG A 87 -2.12 13.29 -1.91
C ARG A 87 -3.48 12.83 -2.42
N GLY A 88 -4.33 12.48 -1.46
CA GLY A 88 -5.68 12.05 -1.72
C GLY A 88 -6.10 10.94 -0.76
N PRO A 89 -7.32 10.43 -0.92
CA PRO A 89 -7.81 9.35 -0.07
C PRO A 89 -7.27 7.99 -0.50
N ALA A 90 -7.06 7.13 0.47
CA ALA A 90 -6.75 5.72 0.25
C ALA A 90 -7.43 4.89 1.32
N ARG A 91 -7.96 3.73 0.95
CA ARG A 91 -8.58 2.84 1.91
C ARG A 91 -8.26 1.39 1.60
N LEU A 92 -8.24 0.60 2.65
CA LEU A 92 -8.06 -0.85 2.60
C LEU A 92 -9.29 -1.50 3.23
N GLU A 93 -9.91 -2.43 2.50
CA GLU A 93 -11.06 -3.19 2.98
C GLU A 93 -10.67 -4.67 3.06
N LEU A 94 -10.97 -5.31 4.18
CA LEU A 94 -10.74 -6.73 4.37
C LEU A 94 -12.06 -7.45 4.55
N ASP A 95 -12.21 -8.58 3.89
CA ASP A 95 -13.41 -9.43 4.01
C ASP A 95 -13.02 -10.89 4.09
N GLY A 96 -13.84 -11.68 4.77
CA GLY A 96 -13.70 -13.12 4.74
C GLY A 96 -14.05 -13.68 3.39
N ALA A 97 -13.31 -14.70 2.96
CA ALA A 97 -13.56 -15.41 1.73
C ALA A 97 -13.33 -16.89 1.95
N GLU A 98 -13.82 -17.71 1.02
CA GLU A 98 -13.63 -19.14 1.13
C GLU A 98 -12.15 -19.50 1.18
N GLY A 99 -11.74 -20.15 2.27
CA GLY A 99 -10.37 -20.57 2.48
C GLY A 99 -9.41 -19.45 2.85
N GLY A 100 -9.90 -18.24 3.12
CA GLY A 100 -9.01 -17.13 3.44
C GLY A 100 -9.72 -15.79 3.56
N SER A 101 -9.11 -14.78 2.98
CA SER A 101 -9.65 -13.41 3.00
C SER A 101 -9.33 -12.68 1.70
N THR A 102 -10.08 -11.61 1.46
CA THR A 102 -9.77 -10.67 0.39
C THR A 102 -9.36 -9.32 0.98
N ALA A 103 -8.43 -8.66 0.32
CA ALA A 103 -8.04 -7.29 0.63
C ALA A 103 -8.27 -6.45 -0.61
N ARG A 104 -9.09 -5.42 -0.47
CA ARG A 104 -9.37 -4.47 -1.54
C ARG A 104 -8.69 -3.15 -1.20
N LEU A 105 -7.82 -2.70 -2.08
CA LEU A 105 -7.10 -1.45 -1.91
C LEU A 105 -7.60 -0.46 -2.95
N VAL A 106 -8.06 0.69 -2.48
CA VAL A 106 -8.63 1.72 -3.34
C VAL A 106 -7.98 3.05 -3.01
N TRP A 107 -7.48 3.74 -4.03
CA TRP A 107 -7.05 5.11 -3.85
C TRP A 107 -7.32 5.99 -5.08
N ALA A 108 -7.34 7.28 -4.84
CA ALA A 108 -7.38 8.31 -5.87
C ALA A 108 -6.35 9.36 -5.47
N LEU A 109 -5.13 9.19 -5.95
CA LEU A 109 -3.99 10.01 -5.55
C LEU A 109 -3.58 10.96 -6.67
N ASP A 110 -3.28 12.19 -6.28
CA ASP A 110 -2.79 13.23 -7.16
C ASP A 110 -1.34 13.56 -6.78
N LEU A 111 -0.60 14.16 -7.71
CA LEU A 111 0.74 14.63 -7.43
C LEU A 111 0.66 15.95 -6.68
N GLY A 112 1.19 15.97 -5.44
CA GLY A 112 1.19 17.14 -4.59
C GLY A 112 2.37 18.07 -4.85
N ASN A 113 3.36 17.60 -5.61
CA ASN A 113 4.56 18.37 -5.93
C ASN A 113 4.45 18.96 -7.33
N PRO A 114 4.53 20.29 -7.50
CA PRO A 114 4.39 20.91 -8.81
C PRO A 114 5.42 20.44 -9.84
N VAL A 115 6.64 20.15 -9.42
CA VAL A 115 7.68 19.65 -10.31
C VAL A 115 7.31 18.26 -10.83
N LEU A 116 6.86 17.38 -9.94
CA LEU A 116 6.41 16.05 -10.33
C LEU A 116 5.18 16.11 -11.23
N ALA A 117 4.27 17.05 -10.98
CA ALA A 117 3.08 17.23 -11.80
C ALA A 117 3.45 17.62 -13.23
N GLN A 118 4.46 18.47 -13.40
CA GLN A 118 4.94 18.84 -14.74
C GLN A 118 5.62 17.67 -15.44
N LEU A 119 6.44 16.92 -14.72
CA LEU A 119 7.09 15.72 -15.26
C LEU A 119 6.06 14.68 -15.69
N ALA A 120 4.98 14.55 -14.95
CA ALA A 120 3.91 13.60 -15.26
C ALA A 120 3.18 13.95 -16.55
N ARG A 121 3.12 15.23 -16.93
CA ARG A 121 2.49 15.64 -18.19
C ARG A 121 3.24 15.07 -19.41
N VAL A 122 4.56 15.02 -19.32
CA VAL A 122 5.42 14.54 -20.40
C VAL A 122 5.63 13.04 -20.31
N GLY A 123 5.83 12.53 -19.08
CA GLY A 123 6.13 11.13 -18.81
C GLY A 123 5.00 10.33 -18.20
N ARG A 124 3.74 10.67 -18.47
CA ARG A 124 2.59 10.01 -17.87
C ARG A 124 2.56 8.47 -18.06
N PRO A 125 2.86 7.93 -19.24
CA PRO A 125 2.92 6.48 -19.39
C PRO A 125 3.99 5.84 -18.52
N VAL A 126 5.13 6.52 -18.34
CA VAL A 126 6.22 6.04 -17.49
C VAL A 126 5.79 6.07 -16.02
N MET A 127 5.10 7.13 -15.59
CA MET A 127 4.60 7.24 -14.22
C MET A 127 3.57 6.16 -13.90
N SER A 128 2.66 5.88 -14.82
CA SER A 128 1.67 4.83 -14.65
C SER A 128 2.34 3.45 -14.60
N TRP A 129 3.31 3.22 -15.46
CA TRP A 129 4.07 1.97 -15.45
C TRP A 129 4.81 1.77 -14.13
N ALA A 130 5.46 2.82 -13.61
CA ALA A 130 6.16 2.75 -12.33
C ALA A 130 5.21 2.46 -11.17
N HIS A 131 4.04 3.10 -11.18
CA HIS A 131 3.00 2.87 -10.18
C HIS A 131 2.52 1.41 -10.20
N ASP A 132 2.19 0.89 -11.38
CA ASP A 132 1.71 -0.47 -11.52
C ASP A 132 2.78 -1.48 -11.09
N LEU A 133 4.03 -1.21 -11.42
CA LEU A 133 5.13 -2.08 -11.04
C LEU A 133 5.33 -2.13 -9.53
N ILE A 134 5.25 -0.99 -8.85
CA ILE A 134 5.35 -0.94 -7.39
C ILE A 134 4.22 -1.72 -6.73
N VAL A 135 2.99 -1.55 -7.22
CA VAL A 135 1.84 -2.25 -6.65
C VAL A 135 1.98 -3.75 -6.83
N ALA A 136 2.31 -4.19 -8.03
CA ALA A 136 2.49 -5.62 -8.31
C ALA A 136 3.61 -6.21 -7.45
N SER A 137 4.74 -5.51 -7.36
CA SER A 137 5.86 -5.92 -6.50
C SER A 137 5.47 -5.93 -5.03
N GLY A 138 4.70 -4.93 -4.60
CA GLY A 138 4.28 -4.79 -3.22
C GLY A 138 3.46 -5.97 -2.73
N VAL A 139 2.51 -6.43 -3.53
CA VAL A 139 1.70 -7.59 -3.16
C VAL A 139 2.55 -8.85 -3.10
N GLU A 140 3.41 -9.05 -4.09
CA GLU A 140 4.29 -10.22 -4.13
C GLU A 140 5.27 -10.23 -2.96
N GLN A 141 5.87 -9.08 -2.66
CA GLN A 141 6.80 -8.95 -1.53
C GLN A 141 6.07 -9.15 -0.20
N PHE A 142 4.85 -8.68 -0.08
CA PHE A 142 4.03 -8.90 1.10
C PHE A 142 3.75 -10.39 1.29
N ARG A 143 3.35 -11.08 0.23
CA ARG A 143 3.08 -12.53 0.31
C ARG A 143 4.32 -13.30 0.77
N ARG A 144 5.48 -12.97 0.24
CA ARG A 144 6.72 -13.66 0.60
C ARG A 144 7.24 -13.28 1.97
N GLY A 145 7.23 -12.00 2.31
CA GLY A 145 7.81 -11.50 3.55
C GLY A 145 6.92 -11.71 4.76
N ALA A 146 5.65 -11.38 4.62
CA ALA A 146 4.71 -11.40 5.75
C ALA A 146 4.05 -12.76 5.93
N LEU A 147 3.75 -13.45 4.85
CA LEU A 147 3.04 -14.73 4.88
C LEU A 147 3.92 -15.90 4.44
N GLY A 148 5.09 -15.60 3.86
CA GLY A 148 5.91 -16.57 3.17
C GLY A 148 6.39 -17.73 4.00
N ASP A 149 6.97 -17.46 5.17
CA ASP A 149 7.53 -18.52 6.00
C ASP A 149 6.43 -19.42 6.56
N GLY A 150 5.35 -18.81 7.06
CA GLY A 150 4.20 -19.55 7.53
C GLY A 150 3.39 -20.17 6.41
N ALA A 151 3.42 -19.55 5.25
CA ALA A 151 2.66 -19.97 4.08
C ALA A 151 3.55 -20.55 2.99
N GLY A 152 4.80 -20.82 3.29
CA GLY A 152 5.75 -21.34 2.31
C GLY A 152 5.23 -22.59 1.62
N GLY A 153 4.70 -23.50 2.40
CA GLY A 153 4.08 -24.70 1.87
C GLY A 153 2.84 -24.40 1.02
N ALA A 154 2.04 -23.47 1.48
CA ALA A 154 0.84 -23.06 0.76
C ALA A 154 1.18 -22.34 -0.55
N SER A 155 2.23 -21.53 -0.52
CA SER A 155 2.73 -20.85 -1.71
C SER A 155 3.19 -21.86 -2.76
N ILE A 156 3.85 -22.91 -2.33
CA ILE A 156 4.30 -23.97 -3.22
C ILE A 156 3.10 -24.74 -3.78
N ALA A 157 2.06 -24.92 -2.97
CA ALA A 157 0.86 -25.62 -3.38
C ALA A 157 0.01 -24.83 -4.36
N SER A 158 0.16 -23.53 -4.40
CA SER A 158 -0.57 -22.70 -5.35
C SER A 158 0.19 -22.53 -6.64
#